data_ee8d2d42834690d85d6864295b693b54
#
_entry.id   ee8d2d42834690d85d6864295b693b54
#
_cell.length_a   1.000
_cell.length_b   1.000
_cell.length_c   1.000
_cell.angle_alpha   90.00
_cell.angle_beta   90.00
_cell.angle_gamma   90.00
#
_symmetry.space_group_name_H-M   'P 1'
#
loop_
_entity.id
_entity.type
_entity.pdbx_description
1 polymer ?
#
loop_
_entity_poly.entity_id
_entity_poly.type
_entity_poly.pdbx_seq_one_letter_code
_entity_poly.pdbx_strand_id
1 'polypeptide(L)'
;KVERIVAPLYPAWNGDRYRRYLDDFGLGGAQNGKKKIKDLSRGMQMKLMLAIALSHDAKLLILDEPTSGLDVLARDELMDMLHAYIEDGEHSVLFSTHITVDLERAADFITYITGGRLYYTGPKDEFEESFRIVKGGPGELAQLPAGVVLGSHTYQTGFDALVRSDSLGTVSAAVADIVVEPASIDDIIRLTNVRDSVASSPEAASALKEVGHGNVD
;
A
#
# COMPACT_ATOMS: atom_id res chain seq x y z
N LYS A 1 9.89 9.14 31.31
CA LYS A 1 11.08 8.26 31.27
C LYS A 1 11.60 8.06 29.86
N VAL A 2 10.72 7.81 28.88
CA VAL A 2 11.08 7.64 27.45
C VAL A 2 11.78 8.89 26.93
N GLU A 3 11.20 10.06 27.10
CA GLU A 3 11.76 11.34 26.66
C GLU A 3 13.23 11.53 27.10
N ARG A 4 13.58 11.20 28.34
CA ARG A 4 14.96 11.33 28.83
C ARG A 4 15.98 10.44 28.13
N ILE A 5 15.51 9.36 27.50
CA ILE A 5 16.37 8.43 26.74
C ILE A 5 16.45 8.89 25.28
N VAL A 6 15.33 9.31 24.72
CA VAL A 6 15.19 9.56 23.29
C VAL A 6 15.61 10.97 22.89
N ALA A 7 15.23 12.00 23.69
CA ALA A 7 15.54 13.39 23.37
C ALA A 7 17.03 13.70 23.08
N PRO A 8 18.00 13.12 23.81
CA PRO A 8 19.41 13.36 23.52
C PRO A 8 19.91 12.79 22.18
N LEU A 9 19.14 11.90 21.55
CA LEU A 9 19.50 11.28 20.27
C LEU A 9 19.15 12.16 19.06
N TYR A 10 18.30 13.17 19.27
CA TYR A 10 17.79 14.02 18.20
C TYR A 10 18.08 15.50 18.46
N PRO A 11 18.97 16.14 17.69
CA PRO A 11 19.33 17.56 17.89
C PRO A 11 18.15 18.52 17.80
N ALA A 12 17.15 18.21 16.94
CA ALA A 12 15.95 19.01 16.74
C ALA A 12 14.77 18.57 17.63
N TRP A 13 15.03 17.87 18.74
CA TRP A 13 13.98 17.41 19.63
C TRP A 13 13.16 18.55 20.22
N ASN A 14 11.83 18.46 20.08
CA ASN A 14 10.88 19.41 20.66
C ASN A 14 10.04 18.71 21.76
N GLY A 15 10.40 18.95 23.02
CA GLY A 15 9.72 18.33 24.16
C GLY A 15 8.27 18.78 24.36
N ASP A 16 7.91 20.02 23.92
CA ASP A 16 6.52 20.49 24.00
C ASP A 16 5.66 19.79 22.96
N ARG A 17 6.17 19.62 21.72
CA ARG A 17 5.52 18.84 20.67
C ARG A 17 5.32 17.38 21.10
N TYR A 18 6.34 16.78 21.72
CA TYR A 18 6.23 15.41 22.25
C TYR A 18 5.14 15.27 23.31
N ARG A 19 5.06 16.19 24.25
CA ARG A 19 4.02 16.17 25.30
C ARG A 19 2.63 16.35 24.69
N ARG A 20 2.47 17.25 23.73
CA ARG A 20 1.21 17.43 23.01
C ARG A 20 0.77 16.14 22.35
N TYR A 21 1.64 15.49 21.57
CA TYR A 21 1.29 14.19 20.94
C TYR A 21 0.95 13.10 21.96
N LEU A 22 1.63 13.06 23.10
CA LEU A 22 1.24 12.10 24.13
C LEU A 22 -0.16 12.36 24.69
N ASP A 23 -0.55 13.61 24.83
CA ASP A 23 -1.90 13.97 25.30
C ASP A 23 -2.95 13.69 24.22
N ASP A 24 -2.70 14.08 22.98
CA ASP A 24 -3.58 13.84 21.81
C ASP A 24 -3.80 12.33 21.58
N PHE A 25 -2.77 11.52 21.78
CA PHE A 25 -2.84 10.06 21.63
C PHE A 25 -3.36 9.33 22.89
N GLY A 26 -3.77 10.06 23.92
CA GLY A 26 -4.24 9.48 25.18
C GLY A 26 -3.17 8.70 25.96
N LEU A 27 -1.88 8.97 25.67
CA LEU A 27 -0.74 8.34 26.36
C LEU A 27 -0.25 9.17 27.56
N GLY A 28 -0.69 10.42 27.68
CA GLY A 28 -0.42 11.32 28.78
C GLY A 28 -1.20 10.98 30.05
N GLY A 29 -1.01 11.81 31.08
CA GLY A 29 -1.78 11.75 32.31
C GLY A 29 -1.40 10.64 33.29
N ALA A 30 -2.15 10.60 34.42
CA ALA A 30 -1.83 9.75 35.55
C ALA A 30 -2.00 8.24 35.32
N GLN A 31 -2.89 7.87 34.42
CA GLN A 31 -3.21 6.46 34.18
C GLN A 31 -2.19 5.79 33.21
N ASN A 32 -1.80 6.46 32.15
CA ASN A 32 -0.94 5.88 31.12
C ASN A 32 0.53 6.27 31.27
N GLY A 33 0.85 7.45 31.78
CA GLY A 33 2.22 7.94 31.96
C GLY A 33 3.08 7.12 32.95
N LYS A 34 2.48 6.21 33.73
CA LYS A 34 3.17 5.30 34.65
C LYS A 34 3.33 3.88 34.10
N LYS A 35 2.61 3.52 33.03
CA LYS A 35 2.73 2.20 32.41
C LYS A 35 4.12 1.97 31.84
N LYS A 36 4.59 0.73 31.87
CA LYS A 36 5.79 0.33 31.14
C LYS A 36 5.43 0.14 29.66
N ILE A 37 6.37 0.36 28.76
CA ILE A 37 6.14 0.20 27.31
C ILE A 37 5.57 -1.19 27.00
N LYS A 38 6.07 -2.25 27.67
CA LYS A 38 5.61 -3.63 27.46
C LYS A 38 4.14 -3.85 27.87
N ASP A 39 3.55 -2.98 28.66
CA ASP A 39 2.18 -3.07 29.15
C ASP A 39 1.21 -2.21 28.32
N LEU A 40 1.73 -1.56 27.25
CA LEU A 40 0.95 -0.82 26.26
C LEU A 40 0.37 -1.79 25.23
N SER A 41 -0.84 -1.52 24.73
CA SER A 41 -1.37 -2.21 23.56
C SER A 41 -0.53 -1.90 22.32
N ARG A 42 -0.64 -2.69 21.26
CA ARG A 42 0.06 -2.44 19.99
C ARG A 42 -0.22 -1.03 19.45
N GLY A 43 -1.49 -0.61 19.43
CA GLY A 43 -1.87 0.74 19.03
C GLY A 43 -1.24 1.83 19.89
N MET A 44 -1.22 1.63 21.24
CA MET A 44 -0.53 2.57 22.12
C MET A 44 0.98 2.61 21.90
N GLN A 45 1.61 1.48 21.59
CA GLN A 45 3.03 1.42 21.23
C GLN A 45 3.31 2.17 19.93
N MET A 46 2.47 1.99 18.91
CA MET A 46 2.56 2.71 17.63
C MET A 46 2.39 4.21 17.84
N LYS A 47 1.36 4.65 18.57
CA LYS A 47 1.15 6.06 18.94
C LYS A 47 2.36 6.65 19.67
N LEU A 48 2.99 5.89 20.58
CA LEU A 48 4.21 6.34 21.26
C LEU A 48 5.40 6.49 20.28
N MET A 49 5.58 5.55 19.35
CA MET A 49 6.61 5.64 18.32
C MET A 49 6.41 6.86 17.42
N LEU A 50 5.16 7.12 17.00
CA LEU A 50 4.83 8.31 16.23
C LEU A 50 5.05 9.60 17.03
N ALA A 51 4.64 9.65 18.29
CA ALA A 51 4.91 10.81 19.15
C ALA A 51 6.42 11.13 19.20
N ILE A 52 7.27 10.11 19.23
CA ILE A 52 8.72 10.28 19.16
C ILE A 52 9.14 10.78 17.78
N ALA A 53 8.74 10.11 16.72
CA ALA A 53 9.15 10.43 15.36
C ALA A 53 8.73 11.84 14.92
N LEU A 54 7.52 12.25 15.28
CA LEU A 54 6.98 13.57 14.95
C LEU A 54 7.57 14.71 15.80
N SER A 55 8.29 14.39 16.89
CA SER A 55 8.81 15.39 17.82
C SER A 55 10.19 15.93 17.49
N HIS A 56 10.86 15.43 16.44
CA HIS A 56 12.20 15.89 16.06
C HIS A 56 12.27 16.45 14.63
N ASP A 57 11.14 16.82 14.06
CA ASP A 57 11.04 17.50 12.77
C ASP A 57 11.68 16.72 11.60
N ALA A 58 11.44 15.40 11.54
CA ALA A 58 11.96 14.55 10.51
C ALA A 58 11.33 14.91 9.16
N LYS A 59 12.14 15.22 8.14
CA LYS A 59 11.65 15.51 6.79
C LYS A 59 11.09 14.27 6.08
N LEU A 60 11.54 13.09 6.48
CA LEU A 60 11.07 11.81 5.97
C LEU A 60 10.82 10.85 7.12
N LEU A 61 9.60 10.34 7.22
CA LEU A 61 9.27 9.20 8.08
C LEU A 61 9.37 7.91 7.27
N ILE A 62 10.08 6.92 7.81
CA ILE A 62 10.14 5.57 7.24
C ILE A 62 9.48 4.62 8.24
N LEU A 63 8.37 4.01 7.84
CA LEU A 63 7.54 3.18 8.69
C LEU A 63 7.39 1.78 8.06
N ASP A 64 7.69 0.75 8.84
CA ASP A 64 7.53 -0.65 8.42
C ASP A 64 6.26 -1.22 9.05
N GLU A 65 5.29 -1.61 8.19
CA GLU A 65 3.99 -2.17 8.58
C GLU A 65 3.27 -1.38 9.70
N PRO A 66 3.09 -0.05 9.58
CA PRO A 66 2.67 0.78 10.69
C PRO A 66 1.24 0.48 11.19
N THR A 67 0.39 -0.10 10.36
CA THR A 67 -1.01 -0.44 10.67
C THR A 67 -1.19 -1.88 11.13
N SER A 68 -0.15 -2.72 11.00
CA SER A 68 -0.24 -4.14 11.32
C SER A 68 -0.65 -4.40 12.77
N GLY A 69 -1.76 -5.14 12.93
CA GLY A 69 -2.32 -5.48 14.26
C GLY A 69 -2.99 -4.32 14.98
N LEU A 70 -3.30 -3.23 14.30
CA LEU A 70 -4.21 -2.19 14.78
C LEU A 70 -5.66 -2.59 14.47
N ASP A 71 -6.58 -2.18 15.36
CA ASP A 71 -8.01 -2.18 15.02
C ASP A 71 -8.34 -1.06 14.01
N VAL A 72 -9.57 -1.10 13.48
CA VAL A 72 -9.99 -0.17 12.42
C VAL A 72 -9.87 1.29 12.84
N LEU A 73 -10.28 1.63 14.08
CA LEU A 73 -10.24 3.01 14.56
C LEU A 73 -8.80 3.51 14.74
N ALA A 74 -7.94 2.70 15.34
CA ALA A 74 -6.52 3.05 15.52
C ALA A 74 -5.78 3.19 14.18
N ARG A 75 -6.18 2.40 13.16
CA ARG A 75 -5.65 2.51 11.79
C ARG A 75 -6.08 3.83 11.15
N ASP A 76 -7.36 4.16 11.24
CA ASP A 76 -7.90 5.41 10.70
C ASP A 76 -7.22 6.63 11.34
N GLU A 77 -7.10 6.66 12.66
CA GLU A 77 -6.39 7.71 13.37
C GLU A 77 -4.92 7.84 12.92
N LEU A 78 -4.25 6.72 12.67
CA LEU A 78 -2.88 6.72 12.16
C LEU A 78 -2.79 7.35 10.77
N MET A 79 -3.66 6.95 9.85
CA MET A 79 -3.68 7.49 8.48
C MET A 79 -3.96 8.99 8.49
N ASP A 80 -4.93 9.44 9.28
CA ASP A 80 -5.23 10.87 9.42
C ASP A 80 -4.03 11.67 9.97
N MET A 81 -3.28 11.10 10.91
CA MET A 81 -2.05 11.72 11.41
C MET A 81 -0.94 11.80 10.35
N LEU A 82 -0.77 10.76 9.53
CA LEU A 82 0.22 10.76 8.45
C LEU A 82 -0.15 11.77 7.37
N HIS A 83 -1.43 11.89 7.02
CA HIS A 83 -1.92 12.92 6.10
C HIS A 83 -1.64 14.33 6.64
N ALA A 84 -2.02 14.61 7.89
CA ALA A 84 -1.74 15.90 8.51
C ALA A 84 -0.24 16.24 8.59
N TYR A 85 0.61 15.21 8.66
CA TYR A 85 2.07 15.40 8.70
C TYR A 85 2.65 15.86 7.37
N ILE A 86 2.10 15.42 6.25
CA ILE A 86 2.57 15.77 4.90
C ILE A 86 1.86 17.00 4.30
N GLU A 87 0.82 17.51 4.97
CA GLU A 87 -0.05 18.59 4.44
C GLU A 87 0.72 19.89 4.16
N ASP A 88 1.80 20.15 4.88
CA ASP A 88 2.63 21.33 4.68
C ASP A 88 3.53 21.28 3.43
N GLY A 89 3.62 20.13 2.75
CA GLY A 89 4.45 19.90 1.58
C GLY A 89 5.97 19.84 1.87
N GLU A 90 6.39 20.00 3.13
CA GLU A 90 7.78 19.97 3.55
C GLU A 90 8.20 18.60 4.10
N HIS A 91 7.22 17.74 4.39
CA HIS A 91 7.42 16.44 4.98
C HIS A 91 6.98 15.33 4.02
N SER A 92 7.54 14.15 4.20
CA SER A 92 7.21 12.96 3.42
C SER A 92 7.12 11.72 4.30
N VAL A 93 6.31 10.76 3.87
CA VAL A 93 6.17 9.47 4.53
C VAL A 93 6.41 8.36 3.52
N LEU A 94 7.30 7.44 3.86
CA LEU A 94 7.48 6.17 3.17
C LEU A 94 7.06 5.06 4.13
N PHE A 95 6.07 4.26 3.75
CA PHE A 95 5.69 3.12 4.56
C PHE A 95 5.56 1.84 3.74
N SER A 96 5.94 0.71 4.33
CA SER A 96 5.64 -0.61 3.80
C SER A 96 4.31 -1.10 4.37
N THR A 97 3.53 -1.81 3.57
CA THR A 97 2.32 -2.50 4.04
C THR A 97 1.95 -3.65 3.11
N HIS A 98 1.34 -4.68 3.67
CA HIS A 98 0.64 -5.72 2.91
C HIS A 98 -0.89 -5.51 2.93
N ILE A 99 -1.36 -4.42 3.52
CA ILE A 99 -2.77 -4.08 3.67
C ILE A 99 -3.13 -3.06 2.59
N THR A 100 -3.75 -3.54 1.51
CA THR A 100 -4.04 -2.76 0.29
C THR A 100 -4.93 -1.55 0.54
N VAL A 101 -5.87 -1.64 1.46
CA VAL A 101 -6.76 -0.52 1.85
C VAL A 101 -5.98 0.69 2.37
N ASP A 102 -4.83 0.48 3.03
CA ASP A 102 -4.00 1.59 3.49
C ASP A 102 -3.38 2.36 2.32
N LEU A 103 -2.98 1.64 1.25
CA LEU A 103 -2.47 2.24 0.03
C LEU A 103 -3.55 3.03 -0.72
N GLU A 104 -4.73 2.42 -0.88
CA GLU A 104 -5.89 3.08 -1.52
C GLU A 104 -6.22 4.41 -0.84
N ARG A 105 -6.15 4.43 0.49
CA ARG A 105 -6.51 5.60 1.29
C ARG A 105 -5.42 6.68 1.35
N ALA A 106 -4.16 6.31 1.49
CA ALA A 106 -3.11 7.24 1.92
C ALA A 106 -1.95 7.42 0.92
N ALA A 107 -1.81 6.56 -0.09
CA ALA A 107 -0.65 6.64 -0.97
C ALA A 107 -0.90 7.55 -2.17
N ASP A 108 0.04 8.45 -2.46
CA ASP A 108 0.11 9.18 -3.73
C ASP A 108 0.93 8.38 -4.75
N PHE A 109 1.98 7.70 -4.26
CA PHE A 109 2.89 6.88 -5.07
C PHE A 109 2.95 5.45 -4.53
N ILE A 110 3.07 4.49 -5.44
CA ILE A 110 3.20 3.07 -5.12
C ILE A 110 4.50 2.53 -5.68
N THR A 111 5.18 1.72 -4.86
CA THR A 111 6.25 0.84 -5.30
C THR A 111 5.84 -0.59 -4.99
N TYR A 112 5.49 -1.34 -6.04
CA TYR A 112 5.07 -2.73 -5.90
C TYR A 112 6.23 -3.68 -6.21
N ILE A 113 6.55 -4.53 -5.24
CA ILE A 113 7.62 -5.54 -5.34
C ILE A 113 6.98 -6.92 -5.18
N THR A 114 7.22 -7.81 -6.13
CA THR A 114 6.77 -9.21 -6.09
C THR A 114 7.85 -10.13 -6.63
N GLY A 115 7.95 -11.37 -6.12
CA GLY A 115 8.99 -12.32 -6.52
C GLY A 115 10.43 -11.78 -6.39
N GLY A 116 10.69 -10.84 -5.46
CA GLY A 116 11.98 -10.20 -5.29
C GLY A 116 12.36 -9.22 -6.41
N ARG A 117 11.41 -8.77 -7.22
CA ARG A 117 11.60 -7.83 -8.33
C ARG A 117 10.66 -6.65 -8.21
N LEU A 118 11.15 -5.49 -8.68
CA LEU A 118 10.31 -4.32 -8.86
C LEU A 118 9.32 -4.59 -9.99
N TYR A 119 8.03 -4.53 -9.67
CA TYR A 119 6.94 -4.70 -10.63
C TYR A 119 6.45 -3.35 -11.15
N TYR A 120 6.27 -2.39 -10.26
CA TYR A 120 5.82 -1.03 -10.56
C TYR A 120 6.43 -0.03 -9.58
N THR A 121 6.68 1.18 -10.05
CA THR A 121 6.92 2.36 -9.22
C THR A 121 6.40 3.59 -9.95
N GLY A 122 5.58 4.39 -9.29
CA GLY A 122 4.95 5.57 -9.89
C GLY A 122 3.71 6.03 -9.13
N PRO A 123 2.95 6.99 -9.72
CA PRO A 123 1.70 7.47 -9.17
C PRO A 123 0.68 6.34 -8.98
N LYS A 124 -0.07 6.38 -7.88
CA LYS A 124 -1.11 5.40 -7.57
C LYS A 124 -2.17 5.33 -8.67
N ASP A 125 -2.64 6.49 -9.12
CA ASP A 125 -3.71 6.58 -10.10
C ASP A 125 -3.29 5.93 -11.44
N GLU A 126 -2.05 6.13 -11.88
CA GLU A 126 -1.50 5.47 -13.07
C GLU A 126 -1.42 3.96 -12.90
N PHE A 127 -1.11 3.49 -11.68
CA PHE A 127 -1.09 2.06 -11.37
C PHE A 127 -2.49 1.46 -11.53
N GLU A 128 -3.51 2.04 -10.95
CA GLU A 128 -4.90 1.57 -11.05
C GLU A 128 -5.44 1.68 -12.50
N GLU A 129 -5.15 2.78 -13.19
CA GLU A 129 -5.58 3.01 -14.57
C GLU A 129 -4.93 2.06 -15.58
N SER A 130 -3.74 1.55 -15.27
CA SER A 130 -3.01 0.61 -16.13
C SER A 130 -3.66 -0.76 -16.24
N PHE A 131 -4.62 -1.09 -15.37
CA PHE A 131 -5.22 -2.42 -15.30
C PHE A 131 -6.75 -2.38 -15.29
N ARG A 132 -7.36 -3.49 -15.73
CA ARG A 132 -8.80 -3.70 -15.67
C ARG A 132 -9.09 -5.14 -15.25
N ILE A 133 -10.22 -5.30 -14.59
CA ILE A 133 -10.81 -6.60 -14.34
C ILE A 133 -11.79 -6.91 -15.48
N VAL A 134 -11.60 -8.06 -16.12
CA VAL A 134 -12.50 -8.59 -17.14
C VAL A 134 -13.23 -9.79 -16.54
N LYS A 135 -14.57 -9.77 -16.62
CA LYS A 135 -15.42 -10.84 -16.14
C LYS A 135 -16.18 -11.46 -17.31
N GLY A 136 -16.29 -12.77 -17.31
CA GLY A 136 -17.02 -13.51 -18.35
C GLY A 136 -17.58 -14.82 -17.82
N GLY A 137 -18.31 -15.51 -18.70
CA GLY A 137 -18.95 -16.78 -18.43
C GLY A 137 -17.99 -17.98 -18.40
N PRO A 138 -18.51 -19.18 -18.04
CA PRO A 138 -17.72 -20.41 -18.05
C PRO A 138 -17.16 -20.73 -19.44
N GLY A 139 -15.85 -20.98 -19.51
CA GLY A 139 -15.18 -21.35 -20.77
C GLY A 139 -14.71 -20.17 -21.64
N GLU A 140 -15.16 -18.95 -21.40
CA GLU A 140 -14.75 -17.77 -22.19
C GLU A 140 -13.31 -17.35 -21.89
N LEU A 141 -12.80 -17.61 -20.68
CA LEU A 141 -11.40 -17.36 -20.34
C LEU A 141 -10.43 -18.03 -21.34
N ALA A 142 -10.77 -19.25 -21.81
CA ALA A 142 -9.94 -19.99 -22.75
C ALA A 142 -9.94 -19.39 -24.19
N GLN A 143 -10.86 -18.48 -24.49
CA GLN A 143 -10.93 -17.78 -25.77
C GLN A 143 -10.05 -16.52 -25.78
N LEU A 144 -9.63 -16.04 -24.60
CA LEU A 144 -8.74 -14.89 -24.53
C LEU A 144 -7.35 -15.25 -25.08
N PRO A 145 -6.72 -14.35 -25.86
CA PRO A 145 -5.42 -14.61 -26.45
C PRO A 145 -4.34 -14.87 -25.38
N ALA A 146 -3.39 -15.74 -25.70
CA ALA A 146 -2.27 -16.03 -24.82
C ALA A 146 -1.47 -14.75 -24.51
N GLY A 147 -1.11 -14.55 -23.24
CA GLY A 147 -0.33 -13.41 -22.78
C GLY A 147 -1.12 -12.13 -22.45
N VAL A 148 -2.40 -12.03 -22.82
CA VAL A 148 -3.26 -10.88 -22.47
C VAL A 148 -3.69 -10.94 -20.99
N VAL A 149 -3.94 -12.13 -20.47
CA VAL A 149 -4.35 -12.35 -19.08
C VAL A 149 -3.10 -12.37 -18.20
N LEU A 150 -3.04 -11.44 -17.25
CA LEU A 150 -1.94 -11.34 -16.27
C LEU A 150 -2.15 -12.29 -15.10
N GLY A 151 -3.38 -12.55 -14.74
CA GLY A 151 -3.80 -13.52 -13.73
C GLY A 151 -5.30 -13.64 -13.74
N SER A 152 -5.82 -14.76 -13.25
CA SER A 152 -7.26 -15.02 -13.28
C SER A 152 -7.70 -15.88 -12.09
N HIS A 153 -8.96 -15.73 -11.73
CA HIS A 153 -9.66 -16.60 -10.79
C HIS A 153 -10.93 -17.13 -11.46
N THR A 154 -11.11 -18.45 -11.47
CA THR A 154 -12.27 -19.11 -12.06
C THR A 154 -13.18 -19.66 -10.96
N TYR A 155 -14.49 -19.59 -11.22
CA TYR A 155 -15.54 -20.12 -10.37
C TYR A 155 -16.62 -20.80 -11.23
N GLN A 156 -17.62 -21.40 -10.59
CA GLN A 156 -18.64 -22.19 -11.34
C GLN A 156 -19.41 -21.38 -12.37
N THR A 157 -19.64 -20.08 -12.12
CA THR A 157 -20.45 -19.20 -12.95
C THR A 157 -19.63 -18.35 -13.93
N GLY A 158 -18.28 -18.40 -13.88
CA GLY A 158 -17.46 -17.59 -14.75
C GLY A 158 -16.03 -17.40 -14.26
N PHE A 159 -15.46 -16.26 -14.59
CA PHE A 159 -14.11 -15.89 -14.19
C PHE A 159 -13.95 -14.38 -13.99
N ASP A 160 -12.96 -14.02 -13.18
CA ASP A 160 -12.35 -12.69 -13.12
C ASP A 160 -10.92 -12.79 -13.64
N ALA A 161 -10.53 -11.91 -14.56
CA ALA A 161 -9.17 -11.87 -15.10
C ALA A 161 -8.63 -10.45 -15.06
N LEU A 162 -7.36 -10.32 -14.66
CA LEU A 162 -6.62 -9.07 -14.72
C LEU A 162 -5.98 -8.95 -16.09
N VAL A 163 -6.21 -7.83 -16.75
CA VAL A 163 -5.63 -7.47 -18.04
C VAL A 163 -5.07 -6.05 -17.99
N ARG A 164 -4.18 -5.72 -18.92
CA ARG A 164 -3.75 -4.33 -19.10
C ARG A 164 -4.83 -3.53 -19.81
N SER A 165 -4.97 -2.26 -19.46
CA SER A 165 -5.94 -1.35 -20.08
C SER A 165 -5.74 -1.22 -21.59
N ASP A 166 -4.50 -1.23 -22.07
CA ASP A 166 -4.15 -1.19 -23.49
C ASP A 166 -4.55 -2.45 -24.27
N SER A 167 -4.78 -3.55 -23.59
CA SER A 167 -5.18 -4.84 -24.19
C SER A 167 -6.69 -5.03 -24.32
N LEU A 168 -7.51 -4.08 -23.85
CA LEU A 168 -8.97 -4.20 -23.86
C LEU A 168 -9.55 -4.39 -25.27
N GLY A 169 -9.00 -3.72 -26.28
CA GLY A 169 -9.41 -3.91 -27.67
C GLY A 169 -9.25 -5.36 -28.16
N THR A 170 -8.16 -6.01 -27.77
CA THR A 170 -7.88 -7.41 -28.08
C THR A 170 -8.83 -8.35 -27.33
N VAL A 171 -9.12 -8.05 -26.07
CA VAL A 171 -10.04 -8.82 -25.23
C VAL A 171 -11.46 -8.75 -25.80
N SER A 172 -11.97 -7.55 -26.09
CA SER A 172 -13.32 -7.34 -26.64
C SER A 172 -13.51 -7.94 -28.05
N ALA A 173 -12.44 -8.07 -28.82
CA ALA A 173 -12.50 -8.74 -30.11
C ALA A 173 -12.56 -10.28 -29.99
N ALA A 174 -12.05 -10.83 -28.89
CA ALA A 174 -12.03 -12.28 -28.67
C ALA A 174 -13.32 -12.80 -28.01
N VAL A 175 -13.92 -12.01 -27.11
CA VAL A 175 -15.14 -12.39 -26.37
C VAL A 175 -16.11 -11.20 -26.36
N ALA A 176 -17.35 -11.44 -26.84
CA ALA A 176 -18.30 -10.35 -27.06
C ALA A 176 -19.01 -9.88 -25.77
N ASP A 177 -19.34 -10.79 -24.88
CA ASP A 177 -20.19 -10.51 -23.71
C ASP A 177 -19.40 -10.42 -22.38
N ILE A 178 -18.29 -9.66 -22.41
CA ILE A 178 -17.47 -9.43 -21.22
C ILE A 178 -17.89 -8.16 -20.48
N VAL A 179 -17.78 -8.20 -19.16
CA VAL A 179 -17.90 -7.03 -18.30
C VAL A 179 -16.50 -6.53 -17.95
N VAL A 180 -16.27 -5.24 -18.12
CA VAL A 180 -14.97 -4.60 -17.78
C VAL A 180 -15.20 -3.67 -16.61
N GLU A 181 -14.42 -3.86 -15.56
CA GLU A 181 -14.45 -3.04 -14.35
C GLU A 181 -13.06 -2.43 -14.06
N PRO A 182 -12.98 -1.29 -13.34
CA PRO A 182 -11.71 -0.82 -12.78
C PRO A 182 -11.09 -1.90 -11.89
N ALA A 183 -9.78 -2.01 -11.91
CA ALA A 183 -9.06 -2.89 -11.00
C ALA A 183 -8.66 -2.10 -9.74
N SER A 184 -8.98 -2.62 -8.57
CA SER A 184 -8.43 -2.09 -7.30
C SER A 184 -6.98 -2.51 -7.13
N ILE A 185 -6.26 -1.85 -6.23
CA ILE A 185 -4.88 -2.26 -5.85
C ILE A 185 -4.88 -3.71 -5.35
N ASP A 186 -5.90 -4.10 -4.58
CA ASP A 186 -6.06 -5.47 -4.09
C ASP A 186 -6.21 -6.49 -5.23
N ASP A 187 -7.05 -6.19 -6.22
CA ASP A 187 -7.21 -7.06 -7.40
C ASP A 187 -5.91 -7.24 -8.18
N ILE A 188 -5.18 -6.13 -8.40
CA ILE A 188 -3.91 -6.16 -9.11
C ILE A 188 -2.91 -7.04 -8.36
N ILE A 189 -2.73 -6.82 -7.06
CA ILE A 189 -1.77 -7.57 -6.23
C ILE A 189 -2.19 -9.04 -6.14
N ARG A 190 -3.46 -9.32 -5.88
CA ARG A 190 -4.00 -10.67 -5.74
C ARG A 190 -3.82 -11.48 -7.03
N LEU A 191 -4.22 -10.92 -8.17
CA LEU A 191 -4.20 -11.65 -9.44
C LEU A 191 -2.80 -11.76 -10.06
N THR A 192 -1.92 -10.79 -9.85
CA THR A 192 -0.51 -10.92 -10.27
C THR A 192 0.23 -12.01 -9.49
N ASN A 193 -0.05 -12.17 -8.19
CA ASN A 193 0.59 -13.19 -7.36
C ASN A 193 0.09 -14.62 -7.66
N VAL A 194 -1.16 -14.79 -8.10
CA VAL A 194 -1.70 -16.11 -8.51
C VAL A 194 -0.91 -16.68 -9.70
N ARG A 195 -0.40 -15.84 -10.59
CA ARG A 195 0.41 -16.26 -11.74
C ARG A 195 1.76 -16.86 -11.33
N ASP A 196 2.39 -16.34 -10.30
CA ASP A 196 3.67 -16.86 -9.80
C ASP A 196 3.55 -18.29 -9.25
N SER A 197 2.33 -18.73 -8.91
CA SER A 197 2.04 -20.09 -8.44
C SER A 197 1.72 -21.09 -9.58
N VAL A 198 1.41 -20.62 -10.80
CA VAL A 198 0.91 -21.47 -11.91
C VAL A 198 1.81 -21.44 -13.15
N ALA A 199 2.63 -20.43 -13.38
CA ALA A 199 3.44 -20.32 -14.60
C ALA A 199 4.82 -19.71 -14.38
N SER A 200 5.80 -20.56 -14.14
CA SER A 200 7.20 -20.28 -14.44
C SER A 200 7.43 -20.37 -15.96
N SER A 201 6.94 -19.40 -16.74
CA SER A 201 7.22 -19.25 -18.17
C SER A 201 8.08 -18.01 -18.45
N PRO A 202 9.21 -18.14 -19.17
CA PRO A 202 10.19 -17.05 -19.37
C PRO A 202 9.71 -15.88 -20.23
N GLU A 203 8.64 -16.04 -21.01
CA GLU A 203 8.18 -15.03 -21.98
C GLU A 203 7.43 -13.84 -21.38
N ALA A 204 6.80 -14.00 -20.22
CA ALA A 204 6.09 -12.92 -19.54
C ALA A 204 7.04 -11.87 -18.92
N ALA A 205 8.28 -12.24 -18.67
CA ALA A 205 9.28 -11.33 -18.09
C ALA A 205 9.80 -10.27 -19.10
N SER A 206 9.59 -10.48 -20.40
CA SER A 206 10.04 -9.55 -21.44
C SER A 206 9.09 -8.37 -21.68
N ALA A 207 7.78 -8.58 -21.50
CA ALA A 207 6.77 -7.54 -21.71
C ALA A 207 6.76 -6.46 -20.59
N LEU A 208 7.34 -6.77 -19.44
CA LEU A 208 7.38 -5.86 -18.28
C LEU A 208 8.54 -4.85 -18.31
N LYS A 209 9.49 -5.01 -19.26
CA LYS A 209 10.66 -4.11 -19.37
C LYS A 209 10.38 -2.74 -19.98
N GLU A 210 9.25 -2.55 -20.63
CA GLU A 210 8.97 -1.32 -21.38
C GLU A 210 8.20 -0.23 -20.59
N VAL A 211 7.66 -0.56 -19.43
CA VAL A 211 6.86 0.40 -18.64
C VAL A 211 7.73 1.25 -17.68
N GLY A 212 8.99 0.88 -17.47
CA GLY A 212 9.87 1.47 -16.44
C GLY A 212 10.84 2.56 -16.91
N HIS A 213 10.78 3.07 -18.13
CA HIS A 213 11.67 4.12 -18.61
C HIS A 213 10.91 5.38 -19.06
N GLY A 214 10.17 5.97 -18.14
CA GLY A 214 9.86 7.40 -18.21
C GLY A 214 11.08 8.17 -17.70
N ASN A 215 11.74 8.91 -18.58
CA ASN A 215 12.92 9.73 -18.32
C ASN A 215 12.80 10.54 -17.02
N VAL A 216 13.80 10.36 -16.17
CA VAL A 216 14.21 11.37 -15.19
C VAL A 216 15.37 12.11 -15.84
N ASP A 217 15.09 13.26 -16.44
CA ASP A 217 16.02 14.35 -16.66
C ASP A 217 15.79 15.43 -15.61
#